data_09c4d344c814e5fa700eb80e56f5ce23
#
_entry.id   09c4d344c814e5fa700eb80e56f5ce23
#
_cell.length_a   1.000
_cell.length_b   1.000
_cell.length_c   1.000
_cell.angle_alpha   90.00
_cell.angle_beta   90.00
_cell.angle_gamma   90.00
#
_symmetry.space_group_name_H-M   'P 1'
#
loop_
_entity.id
_entity.type
_entity.pdbx_description
1 polymer ?
#
loop_
_entity_poly.entity_id
_entity_poly.type
_entity_poly.pdbx_seq_one_letter_code
_entity_poly.pdbx_strand_id
1 'polypeptide(L)'
;MLYMNNQTLVIYDFKILYQILVEIDEHISFNLLNIKKISELNLKNENNYLIISNKKLKGFDNQININNYPIGITKLIESINIKFLKKKYNQQSEIDLGLYKLNLNSRKIFSKDKSLDLTERESNIIIFLNNSKTPVKIIELQTEVWGHNSKLETHTVETHIYRLRKKINDIFSDSNFIKSSKLGYTI
;
A
#
# COMPACT_ATOMS: atom_id res chain seq x y z
N MET A 1 -22.32 -21.78 1.27
CA MET A 1 -20.93 -21.55 1.77
C MET A 1 -20.78 -20.06 2.00
N LEU A 2 -20.99 -19.62 3.24
CA LEU A 2 -20.87 -18.20 3.63
C LEU A 2 -19.37 -17.82 3.53
N TYR A 3 -19.03 -17.00 2.55
CA TYR A 3 -17.73 -16.33 2.55
C TYR A 3 -17.69 -15.43 3.79
N MET A 4 -16.94 -15.83 4.81
CA MET A 4 -16.62 -14.94 5.94
C MET A 4 -15.91 -13.74 5.36
N ASN A 5 -16.65 -12.64 5.22
CA ASN A 5 -16.08 -11.38 4.77
C ASN A 5 -15.23 -10.82 5.91
N ASN A 6 -13.91 -10.91 5.76
CA ASN A 6 -12.92 -10.47 6.75
C ASN A 6 -12.79 -8.93 6.80
N GLN A 7 -13.83 -8.20 6.37
CA GLN A 7 -13.85 -6.75 6.32
C GLN A 7 -14.65 -6.21 7.50
N THR A 8 -14.09 -5.28 8.27
CA THR A 8 -14.75 -4.71 9.45
C THR A 8 -14.87 -3.20 9.32
N LEU A 9 -16.08 -2.68 9.37
CA LEU A 9 -16.35 -1.25 9.49
C LEU A 9 -16.40 -0.87 10.97
N VAL A 10 -15.43 -0.11 11.41
CA VAL A 10 -15.36 0.42 12.76
C VAL A 10 -16.08 1.78 12.80
N ILE A 11 -17.16 1.85 13.56
CA ILE A 11 -17.95 3.07 13.71
C ILE A 11 -17.52 3.74 15.02
N TYR A 12 -16.82 4.89 14.86
CA TYR A 12 -16.23 5.62 15.97
C TYR A 12 -17.13 6.78 16.42
N ASP A 13 -17.58 6.73 17.68
CA ASP A 13 -18.39 7.76 18.34
C ASP A 13 -19.59 8.23 17.50
N PHE A 14 -20.26 7.28 16.82
CA PHE A 14 -21.38 7.58 15.93
C PHE A 14 -22.53 6.57 16.08
N LYS A 15 -23.13 6.54 17.28
CA LYS A 15 -24.15 5.59 17.68
C LYS A 15 -25.33 5.49 16.71
N ILE A 16 -25.83 6.64 16.21
CA ILE A 16 -26.99 6.67 15.29
C ILE A 16 -26.67 5.91 14.00
N LEU A 17 -25.49 6.16 13.42
CA LEU A 17 -25.07 5.44 12.22
C LEU A 17 -24.96 3.93 12.46
N TYR A 18 -24.42 3.54 13.61
CA TYR A 18 -24.33 2.12 13.97
C TYR A 18 -25.72 1.47 14.02
N GLN A 19 -26.69 2.12 14.67
CA GLN A 19 -28.07 1.60 14.75
C GLN A 19 -28.70 1.44 13.37
N ILE A 20 -28.55 2.45 12.49
CA ILE A 20 -29.07 2.38 11.11
C ILE A 20 -28.43 1.21 10.33
N LEU A 21 -27.11 1.02 10.45
CA LEU A 21 -26.42 -0.04 9.72
C LEU A 21 -26.75 -1.44 10.27
N VAL A 22 -27.00 -1.58 11.56
CA VAL A 22 -27.46 -2.85 12.15
C VAL A 22 -28.85 -3.25 11.63
N GLU A 23 -29.76 -2.30 11.41
CA GLU A 23 -31.09 -2.60 10.84
C GLU A 23 -31.04 -3.16 9.42
N ILE A 24 -29.95 -2.90 8.69
CA ILE A 24 -29.75 -3.36 7.32
C ILE A 24 -28.58 -4.34 7.20
N ASP A 25 -28.19 -5.00 8.29
CA ASP A 25 -27.03 -5.90 8.35
C ASP A 25 -27.08 -7.02 7.31
N GLU A 26 -28.27 -7.54 7.00
CA GLU A 26 -28.47 -8.55 5.97
C GLU A 26 -28.11 -8.08 4.55
N HIS A 27 -28.07 -6.76 4.32
CA HIS A 27 -27.78 -6.15 3.01
C HIS A 27 -26.37 -5.57 2.87
N ILE A 28 -25.54 -5.72 3.89
CA ILE A 28 -24.15 -5.25 3.87
C ILE A 28 -23.18 -6.43 3.86
N SER A 29 -22.00 -6.21 3.25
CA SER A 29 -20.99 -7.24 3.03
C SER A 29 -19.80 -7.15 3.97
N PHE A 30 -19.89 -6.43 5.07
CA PHE A 30 -18.82 -6.20 6.04
C PHE A 30 -19.38 -6.27 7.48
N ASN A 31 -18.51 -6.61 8.42
CA ASN A 31 -18.87 -6.67 9.84
C ASN A 31 -18.91 -5.25 10.43
N LEU A 32 -19.76 -5.05 11.44
CA LEU A 32 -19.90 -3.78 12.16
C LEU A 32 -19.24 -3.86 13.53
N LEU A 33 -18.42 -2.88 13.87
CA LEU A 33 -17.84 -2.70 15.20
C LEU A 33 -18.09 -1.27 15.68
N ASN A 34 -18.79 -1.11 16.80
CA ASN A 34 -19.03 0.21 17.40
C ASN A 34 -18.08 0.45 18.55
N ILE A 35 -17.32 1.56 18.50
CA ILE A 35 -16.40 1.97 19.56
C ILE A 35 -16.63 3.41 19.96
N LYS A 36 -16.42 3.71 21.25
CA LYS A 36 -16.47 5.08 21.78
C LYS A 36 -15.08 5.68 21.97
N LYS A 37 -14.08 4.86 22.22
CA LYS A 37 -12.69 5.29 22.42
C LYS A 37 -11.77 4.53 21.47
N ILE A 38 -10.76 5.22 20.95
CA ILE A 38 -9.75 4.60 20.07
C ILE A 38 -8.96 3.51 20.79
N SER A 39 -8.82 3.60 22.12
CA SER A 39 -8.19 2.56 22.95
C SER A 39 -8.94 1.22 22.95
N GLU A 40 -10.22 1.22 22.57
CA GLU A 40 -11.02 0.00 22.41
C GLU A 40 -10.70 -0.74 21.09
N LEU A 41 -9.98 -0.08 20.19
CA LEU A 41 -9.57 -0.61 18.90
C LEU A 41 -8.42 -1.62 19.07
N ASN A 42 -8.76 -2.87 19.37
CA ASN A 42 -7.79 -3.94 19.55
C ASN A 42 -7.48 -4.61 18.20
N LEU A 43 -6.80 -3.85 17.31
CA LEU A 43 -6.52 -4.25 15.93
C LEU A 43 -5.25 -5.11 15.79
N LYS A 44 -4.80 -5.77 16.84
CA LYS A 44 -3.54 -6.56 16.79
C LYS A 44 -3.51 -7.62 15.68
N ASN A 45 -4.65 -7.97 15.08
CA ASN A 45 -4.74 -9.02 14.04
C ASN A 45 -5.63 -8.68 12.83
N GLU A 46 -6.21 -7.48 12.72
CA GLU A 46 -7.13 -7.17 11.62
C GLU A 46 -6.52 -6.13 10.66
N ASN A 47 -5.91 -6.61 9.58
CA ASN A 47 -5.41 -5.73 8.52
C ASN A 47 -6.51 -5.14 7.61
N ASN A 48 -7.77 -5.59 7.76
CA ASN A 48 -8.85 -5.27 6.81
C ASN A 48 -10.03 -4.54 7.46
N TYR A 49 -9.76 -3.37 8.05
CA TYR A 49 -10.79 -2.49 8.63
C TYR A 49 -10.78 -1.10 8.01
N LEU A 50 -11.93 -0.43 8.06
CA LEU A 50 -12.11 0.99 7.81
C LEU A 50 -12.74 1.63 9.04
N ILE A 51 -12.35 2.86 9.35
CA ILE A 51 -12.96 3.64 10.43
C ILE A 51 -13.90 4.67 9.81
N ILE A 52 -15.14 4.73 10.29
CA ILE A 52 -16.10 5.77 9.91
C ILE A 52 -16.43 6.64 11.11
N SER A 53 -16.39 7.96 10.92
CA SER A 53 -16.67 8.94 11.97
C SER A 53 -17.17 10.26 11.39
N ASN A 54 -17.77 11.10 12.25
CA ASN A 54 -18.16 12.47 11.91
C ASN A 54 -17.01 13.48 12.09
N LYS A 55 -15.84 13.04 12.62
CA LYS A 55 -14.66 13.88 12.86
C LYS A 55 -13.43 13.22 12.26
N LYS A 56 -12.52 14.04 11.70
CA LYS A 56 -11.24 13.53 11.19
C LYS A 56 -10.34 13.11 12.35
N LEU A 57 -9.94 11.85 12.37
CA LEU A 57 -9.03 11.27 13.34
C LEU A 57 -7.59 11.43 12.86
N LYS A 58 -6.71 11.96 13.71
CA LYS A 58 -5.28 12.08 13.39
C LYS A 58 -4.61 10.69 13.50
N GLY A 59 -3.71 10.38 12.56
CA GLY A 59 -2.93 9.13 12.59
C GLY A 59 -3.64 7.91 12.00
N PHE A 60 -4.80 8.09 11.35
CA PHE A 60 -5.53 7.00 10.68
C PHE A 60 -5.78 7.33 9.22
N ASP A 61 -5.10 6.64 8.31
CA ASP A 61 -5.28 6.80 6.86
C ASP A 61 -6.52 6.06 6.33
N ASN A 62 -6.93 5.00 7.04
CA ASN A 62 -8.07 4.14 6.67
C ASN A 62 -9.38 4.66 7.24
N GLN A 63 -9.70 5.95 7.04
CA GLN A 63 -10.92 6.54 7.58
C GLN A 63 -11.85 7.10 6.49
N ILE A 64 -13.14 7.05 6.81
CA ILE A 64 -14.22 7.73 6.10
C ILE A 64 -14.73 8.82 7.02
N ASN A 65 -14.66 10.06 6.58
CA ASN A 65 -15.20 11.18 7.33
C ASN A 65 -16.50 11.63 6.66
N ILE A 66 -17.61 11.63 7.43
CA ILE A 66 -18.91 12.08 6.94
C ILE A 66 -19.11 13.49 7.45
N ASN A 67 -18.92 14.49 6.58
CA ASN A 67 -19.09 15.91 6.91
C ASN A 67 -20.32 16.53 6.23
N ASN A 68 -20.84 15.89 5.19
CA ASN A 68 -21.95 16.41 4.39
C ASN A 68 -23.23 15.63 4.69
N TYR A 69 -24.24 16.30 5.16
CA TYR A 69 -25.59 15.78 5.44
C TYR A 69 -26.63 16.54 4.62
N PRO A 70 -27.73 15.90 4.17
CA PRO A 70 -28.05 14.47 4.29
C PRO A 70 -27.25 13.62 3.30
N ILE A 71 -26.94 12.36 3.69
CA ILE A 71 -26.36 11.37 2.80
C ILE A 71 -27.32 10.19 2.64
N GLY A 72 -27.58 9.76 1.42
CA GLY A 72 -28.39 8.56 1.16
C GLY A 72 -27.65 7.30 1.57
N ILE A 73 -28.36 6.39 2.25
CA ILE A 73 -27.78 5.15 2.79
C ILE A 73 -27.11 4.29 1.71
N THR A 74 -27.70 4.18 0.55
CA THR A 74 -27.15 3.43 -0.60
C THR A 74 -25.80 4.03 -1.04
N LYS A 75 -25.71 5.35 -1.18
CA LYS A 75 -24.45 6.02 -1.52
C LYS A 75 -23.37 5.85 -0.45
N LEU A 76 -23.78 5.81 0.81
CA LEU A 76 -22.86 5.56 1.91
C LEU A 76 -22.29 4.15 1.84
N ILE A 77 -23.14 3.13 1.70
CA ILE A 77 -22.71 1.73 1.57
C ILE A 77 -21.80 1.55 0.35
N GLU A 78 -22.17 2.13 -0.78
CA GLU A 78 -21.36 2.09 -2.00
C GLU A 78 -19.96 2.71 -1.77
N SER A 79 -19.89 3.88 -1.11
CA SER A 79 -18.62 4.53 -0.79
C SER A 79 -17.74 3.71 0.15
N ILE A 80 -18.33 3.00 1.11
CA ILE A 80 -17.64 2.08 2.01
C ILE A 80 -17.07 0.90 1.21
N ASN A 81 -17.91 0.27 0.38
CA ASN A 81 -17.49 -0.88 -0.46
C ASN A 81 -16.34 -0.48 -1.41
N ILE A 82 -16.43 0.68 -2.07
CA ILE A 82 -15.35 1.19 -2.94
C ILE A 82 -14.05 1.36 -2.14
N LYS A 83 -14.10 1.88 -0.92
CA LYS A 83 -12.91 2.03 -0.10
C LYS A 83 -12.32 0.70 0.36
N PHE A 84 -13.14 -0.30 0.69
CA PHE A 84 -12.67 -1.65 0.98
C PHE A 84 -12.01 -2.29 -0.25
N LEU A 85 -12.61 -2.14 -1.43
CA LEU A 85 -12.04 -2.63 -2.69
C LEU A 85 -10.69 -1.98 -2.99
N LYS A 86 -10.58 -0.64 -2.87
CA LYS A 86 -9.32 0.08 -3.05
C LYS A 86 -8.25 -0.39 -2.08
N LYS A 87 -8.61 -0.60 -0.81
CA LYS A 87 -7.68 -1.12 0.20
C LYS A 87 -7.17 -2.52 -0.15
N LYS A 88 -8.08 -3.44 -0.50
CA LYS A 88 -7.75 -4.80 -0.94
C LYS A 88 -6.83 -4.79 -2.17
N TYR A 89 -7.16 -3.97 -3.17
CA TYR A 89 -6.36 -3.81 -4.38
C TYR A 89 -4.94 -3.30 -4.08
N ASN A 90 -4.81 -2.33 -3.18
CA ASN A 90 -3.51 -1.83 -2.77
C ASN A 90 -2.69 -2.88 -2.00
N GLN A 91 -3.32 -3.65 -1.12
CA GLN A 91 -2.64 -4.72 -0.38
C GLN A 91 -2.15 -5.85 -1.29
N GLN A 92 -2.94 -6.23 -2.31
CA GLN A 92 -2.55 -7.27 -3.27
C GLN A 92 -1.38 -6.86 -4.18
N SER A 93 -1.10 -5.57 -4.27
CA SER A 93 0.00 -5.04 -5.08
C SER A 93 1.26 -4.70 -4.27
N GLU A 94 1.32 -5.09 -3.01
CA GLU A 94 2.50 -4.86 -2.16
C GLU A 94 3.48 -6.03 -2.27
N ILE A 95 4.75 -5.69 -2.56
CA ILE A 95 5.89 -6.59 -2.50
C ILE A 95 6.67 -6.31 -1.22
N ASP A 96 6.91 -7.36 -0.44
CA ASP A 96 7.77 -7.29 0.74
C ASP A 96 9.25 -7.36 0.30
N LEU A 97 10.03 -6.38 0.75
CA LEU A 97 11.46 -6.24 0.51
C LEU A 97 12.26 -6.26 1.83
N GLY A 98 11.75 -6.95 2.85
CA GLY A 98 12.34 -7.02 4.18
C GLY A 98 12.04 -5.76 5.01
N LEU A 99 12.96 -4.81 5.07
CA LEU A 99 12.74 -3.55 5.80
C LEU A 99 11.78 -2.59 5.07
N TYR A 100 11.47 -2.87 3.82
CA TYR A 100 10.68 -2.03 2.94
C TYR A 100 9.48 -2.78 2.39
N LYS A 101 8.47 -2.02 1.96
CA LYS A 101 7.36 -2.51 1.14
C LYS A 101 7.25 -1.66 -0.11
N LEU A 102 7.10 -2.30 -1.26
CA LEU A 102 6.88 -1.63 -2.54
C LEU A 102 5.43 -1.84 -2.98
N ASN A 103 4.69 -0.76 -3.13
CA ASN A 103 3.36 -0.80 -3.74
C ASN A 103 3.47 -0.55 -5.25
N LEU A 104 3.11 -1.56 -6.03
CA LEU A 104 3.22 -1.54 -7.49
C LEU A 104 2.28 -0.53 -8.16
N ASN A 105 1.08 -0.37 -7.61
CA ASN A 105 0.06 0.49 -8.19
C ASN A 105 0.38 1.97 -8.01
N SER A 106 0.80 2.34 -6.80
CA SER A 106 1.20 3.71 -6.50
C SER A 106 2.65 4.00 -6.84
N ARG A 107 3.46 2.97 -7.15
CA ARG A 107 4.92 3.06 -7.34
C ARG A 107 5.60 3.76 -6.17
N LYS A 108 5.23 3.37 -4.95
CA LYS A 108 5.79 3.90 -3.72
C LYS A 108 6.51 2.81 -2.95
N ILE A 109 7.72 3.12 -2.49
CA ILE A 109 8.42 2.31 -1.50
C ILE A 109 8.32 2.99 -0.14
N PHE A 110 8.06 2.20 0.90
CA PHE A 110 7.93 2.71 2.27
C PHE A 110 8.64 1.84 3.28
N SER A 111 9.11 2.50 4.32
CA SER A 111 9.66 1.87 5.52
C SER A 111 9.27 2.73 6.72
N LYS A 112 8.61 2.12 7.72
CA LYS A 112 8.07 2.84 8.89
C LYS A 112 7.16 4.01 8.45
N ASP A 113 7.48 5.23 8.87
CA ASP A 113 6.70 6.45 8.59
C ASP A 113 7.17 7.22 7.36
N LYS A 114 8.16 6.68 6.63
CA LYS A 114 8.75 7.32 5.45
C LYS A 114 8.28 6.64 4.18
N SER A 115 8.08 7.43 3.13
CA SER A 115 7.76 6.92 1.80
C SER A 115 8.51 7.69 0.71
N LEU A 116 8.72 7.03 -0.43
CA LEU A 116 9.39 7.59 -1.60
C LEU A 116 8.64 7.19 -2.86
N ASP A 117 8.32 8.17 -3.70
CA ASP A 117 7.75 7.95 -5.02
C ASP A 117 8.83 7.49 -6.01
N LEU A 118 8.52 6.42 -6.75
CA LEU A 118 9.39 5.83 -7.74
C LEU A 118 8.85 6.05 -9.14
N THR A 119 9.76 6.19 -10.09
CA THR A 119 9.41 6.07 -11.51
C THR A 119 9.14 4.61 -11.87
N GLU A 120 8.52 4.36 -13.01
CA GLU A 120 8.28 3.01 -13.51
C GLU A 120 9.59 2.22 -13.64
N ARG A 121 10.65 2.84 -14.18
CA ARG A 121 11.97 2.20 -14.33
C ARG A 121 12.60 1.85 -13.00
N GLU A 122 12.52 2.74 -12.02
CA GLU A 122 13.02 2.50 -10.66
C GLU A 122 12.28 1.35 -9.99
N SER A 123 10.95 1.29 -10.13
CA SER A 123 10.14 0.17 -9.62
C SER A 123 10.52 -1.15 -10.29
N ASN A 124 10.68 -1.16 -11.63
CA ASN A 124 11.05 -2.36 -12.37
C ASN A 124 12.46 -2.87 -12.00
N ILE A 125 13.41 -1.97 -11.77
CA ILE A 125 14.74 -2.32 -11.27
C ILE A 125 14.62 -3.05 -9.92
N ILE A 126 13.89 -2.48 -8.97
CA ILE A 126 13.70 -3.06 -7.63
C ILE A 126 13.04 -4.43 -7.73
N ILE A 127 11.95 -4.56 -8.50
CA ILE A 127 11.22 -5.81 -8.68
C ILE A 127 12.14 -6.90 -9.26
N PHE A 128 12.89 -6.56 -10.31
CA PHE A 128 13.75 -7.53 -10.97
C PHE A 128 14.89 -8.00 -10.05
N LEU A 129 15.56 -7.06 -9.35
CA LEU A 129 16.60 -7.40 -8.38
C LEU A 129 16.06 -8.25 -7.22
N ASN A 130 14.87 -7.92 -6.70
CA ASN A 130 14.26 -8.69 -5.61
C ASN A 130 13.87 -10.11 -6.00
N ASN A 131 13.43 -10.31 -7.25
CA ASN A 131 13.05 -11.63 -7.74
C ASN A 131 14.26 -12.50 -8.12
N SER A 132 15.43 -11.90 -8.26
CA SER A 132 16.65 -12.58 -8.67
C SER A 132 17.34 -13.24 -7.47
N LYS A 133 17.63 -14.54 -7.56
CA LYS A 133 18.33 -15.31 -6.51
C LYS A 133 19.83 -15.08 -6.51
N THR A 134 20.37 -14.56 -7.59
CA THR A 134 21.81 -14.33 -7.80
C THR A 134 22.05 -12.87 -8.19
N PRO A 135 23.28 -12.33 -8.01
CA PRO A 135 23.61 -10.99 -8.46
C PRO A 135 23.34 -10.82 -9.97
N VAL A 136 22.65 -9.75 -10.31
CA VAL A 136 22.20 -9.46 -11.69
C VAL A 136 23.25 -8.61 -12.40
N LYS A 137 23.70 -9.07 -13.57
CA LYS A 137 24.65 -8.32 -14.39
C LYS A 137 23.96 -7.11 -15.04
N ILE A 138 24.73 -6.07 -15.33
CA ILE A 138 24.21 -4.82 -15.91
C ILE A 138 23.50 -5.03 -17.25
N ILE A 139 24.01 -5.93 -18.09
CA ILE A 139 23.43 -6.26 -19.41
C ILE A 139 22.07 -6.96 -19.22
N GLU A 140 21.97 -7.87 -18.25
CA GLU A 140 20.73 -8.57 -17.92
C GLU A 140 19.68 -7.57 -17.38
N LEU A 141 20.07 -6.70 -16.47
CA LEU A 141 19.20 -5.66 -15.95
C LEU A 141 18.72 -4.69 -17.06
N GLN A 142 19.61 -4.35 -17.99
CA GLN A 142 19.29 -3.53 -19.16
C GLN A 142 18.22 -4.20 -20.03
N THR A 143 18.41 -5.47 -20.36
CA THR A 143 17.50 -6.25 -21.20
C THR A 143 16.11 -6.36 -20.58
N GLU A 144 16.03 -6.69 -19.30
CA GLU A 144 14.78 -6.93 -18.60
C GLU A 144 13.99 -5.64 -18.31
N VAL A 145 14.68 -4.55 -17.96
CA VAL A 145 14.01 -3.28 -17.60
C VAL A 145 13.75 -2.39 -18.80
N TRP A 146 14.61 -2.41 -19.83
CA TRP A 146 14.47 -1.54 -21.02
C TRP A 146 14.08 -2.30 -22.29
N GLY A 147 14.17 -3.63 -22.30
CA GLY A 147 13.82 -4.51 -23.43
C GLY A 147 15.02 -4.84 -24.34
N HIS A 148 14.90 -5.96 -25.05
CA HIS A 148 15.97 -6.53 -25.88
C HIS A 148 16.46 -5.62 -27.03
N ASN A 149 15.61 -4.68 -27.50
CA ASN A 149 15.92 -3.78 -28.62
C ASN A 149 16.47 -2.42 -28.15
N SER A 150 16.74 -2.25 -26.85
CA SER A 150 17.24 -0.97 -26.37
C SER A 150 18.71 -0.79 -26.82
N LYS A 151 18.96 0.19 -27.70
CA LYS A 151 20.31 0.67 -28.06
C LYS A 151 20.95 1.53 -26.93
N LEU A 152 20.49 1.34 -25.68
CA LEU A 152 20.99 2.10 -24.55
C LEU A 152 22.40 1.63 -24.22
N GLU A 153 23.27 2.58 -23.90
CA GLU A 153 24.59 2.25 -23.34
C GLU A 153 24.43 1.82 -21.87
N THR A 154 25.33 0.93 -21.44
CA THR A 154 25.35 0.43 -20.05
C THR A 154 25.45 1.56 -19.02
N HIS A 155 26.08 2.67 -19.36
CA HIS A 155 26.17 3.90 -18.54
C HIS A 155 24.79 4.49 -18.18
N THR A 156 23.78 4.29 -19.03
CA THR A 156 22.43 4.73 -18.72
C THR A 156 21.85 3.94 -17.53
N VAL A 157 22.06 2.63 -17.52
CA VAL A 157 21.61 1.74 -16.42
C VAL A 157 22.32 2.11 -15.12
N GLU A 158 23.65 2.31 -15.17
CA GLU A 158 24.44 2.73 -14.01
C GLU A 158 23.95 4.06 -13.44
N THR A 159 23.62 5.01 -14.32
CA THR A 159 23.09 6.31 -13.91
C THR A 159 21.73 6.17 -13.20
N HIS A 160 20.85 5.29 -13.68
CA HIS A 160 19.57 5.01 -13.03
C HIS A 160 19.75 4.36 -11.66
N ILE A 161 20.65 3.39 -11.53
CA ILE A 161 20.99 2.76 -10.25
C ILE A 161 21.57 3.78 -9.27
N TYR A 162 22.49 4.62 -9.73
CA TYR A 162 23.08 5.67 -8.90
C TYR A 162 22.02 6.65 -8.37
N ARG A 163 21.14 7.12 -9.25
CA ARG A 163 20.04 8.03 -8.86
C ARG A 163 19.07 7.37 -7.88
N LEU A 164 18.72 6.12 -8.12
CA LEU A 164 17.84 5.35 -7.23
C LEU A 164 18.48 5.17 -5.84
N ARG A 165 19.76 4.77 -5.78
CA ARG A 165 20.51 4.70 -4.52
C ARG A 165 20.53 6.03 -3.77
N LYS A 166 20.78 7.12 -4.49
CA LYS A 166 20.78 8.45 -3.90
C LYS A 166 19.41 8.79 -3.30
N LYS A 167 18.32 8.59 -4.03
CA LYS A 167 16.94 8.80 -3.53
C LYS A 167 16.65 7.97 -2.28
N ILE A 168 17.00 6.68 -2.28
CA ILE A 168 16.80 5.78 -1.14
C ILE A 168 17.61 6.27 0.06
N ASN A 169 18.87 6.60 -0.14
CA ASN A 169 19.73 7.11 0.93
C ASN A 169 19.22 8.44 1.50
N ASP A 170 18.78 9.35 0.66
CA ASP A 170 18.30 10.68 1.10
C ASP A 170 17.03 10.58 1.97
N ILE A 171 16.14 9.64 1.69
CA ILE A 171 14.88 9.48 2.42
C ILE A 171 15.02 8.51 3.61
N PHE A 172 15.65 7.36 3.39
CA PHE A 172 15.67 6.27 4.39
C PHE A 172 17.01 6.15 5.12
N SER A 173 18.04 6.91 4.69
CA SER A 173 19.41 6.83 5.25
C SER A 173 20.01 5.43 5.09
N ASP A 174 19.69 4.75 3.97
CA ASP A 174 20.17 3.42 3.63
C ASP A 174 21.00 3.46 2.33
N SER A 175 22.30 3.45 2.49
CA SER A 175 23.26 3.39 1.38
C SER A 175 23.44 1.98 0.81
N ASN A 176 22.91 0.94 1.48
CA ASN A 176 23.13 -0.46 1.17
C ASN A 176 21.90 -1.16 0.57
N PHE A 177 20.83 -0.42 0.29
CA PHE A 177 19.61 -0.99 -0.30
C PHE A 177 19.89 -1.74 -1.61
N ILE A 178 20.68 -1.16 -2.52
CA ILE A 178 21.18 -1.87 -3.71
C ILE A 178 22.68 -2.05 -3.54
N LYS A 179 23.14 -3.27 -3.43
CA LYS A 179 24.57 -3.62 -3.34
C LYS A 179 25.14 -3.87 -4.73
N SER A 180 26.43 -3.56 -4.93
CA SER A 180 27.15 -3.92 -6.13
C SER A 180 28.37 -4.78 -5.78
N SER A 181 28.59 -5.79 -6.56
CA SER A 181 29.77 -6.67 -6.49
C SER A 181 30.38 -6.87 -7.88
N LYS A 182 31.50 -7.61 -7.97
CA LYS A 182 32.05 -8.03 -9.25
C LYS A 182 31.10 -8.91 -10.06
N LEU A 183 30.13 -9.57 -9.41
CA LEU A 183 29.16 -10.45 -10.03
C LEU A 183 27.89 -9.71 -10.50
N GLY A 184 27.63 -8.50 -10.03
CA GLY A 184 26.44 -7.71 -10.38
C GLY A 184 25.80 -6.99 -9.21
N TYR A 185 24.51 -6.67 -9.36
CA TYR A 185 23.67 -5.93 -8.41
C TYR A 185 22.73 -6.86 -7.66
N THR A 186 22.46 -6.56 -6.36
CA THR A 186 21.49 -7.28 -5.50
C THR A 186 20.77 -6.27 -4.59
N ILE A 187 19.60 -6.64 -4.11
CA ILE A 187 18.90 -6.02 -2.96
C ILE A 187 19.05 -6.92 -1.75
#